data_18ca6e06fd089434cea6f8cd05b5a6b4
#
_entry.id   18ca6e06fd089434cea6f8cd05b5a6b4
#
_cell.length_a   1.000
_cell.length_b   1.000
_cell.length_c   1.000
_cell.angle_alpha   90.00
_cell.angle_beta   90.00
_cell.angle_gamma   90.00
#
_symmetry.space_group_name_H-M   'P 1'
#
loop_
_entity.id
_entity.type
_entity.pdbx_description
1 polymer ?
#
loop_
_entity_poly.entity_id
_entity_poly.type
_entity_poly.pdbx_seq_one_letter_code
_entity_poly.pdbx_strand_id
1 'polypeptide(L)'
;MLLSDRDIRRELAAGRIRIDPSEDMLVQPASVDIRLDRYFRLFDNHKYPVIDPAEEQAELTRLIAVDPDEPFVLHPGEFVLGATFERVTLPDDIAARLEGKSSLGRLGLLTHSTAGFVDPGFTGHVTLELSNMATLPIKLWPGMRVGQLCFFQLSSEVEHPYGSKAYGSHYQGQRGPTASRSWMNFSRIDVSVSDEGAIGG
;
A
#
# COMPACT_ATOMS: atom_id res chain seq x y z
N MET A 1 19.08 4.64 6.46
CA MET A 1 19.38 3.66 7.56
C MET A 1 18.04 3.10 8.05
N LEU A 2 17.91 1.78 8.22
CA LEU A 2 16.73 1.17 8.83
C LEU A 2 16.66 1.54 10.32
N LEU A 3 15.47 1.97 10.79
CA LEU A 3 15.28 2.33 12.19
C LEU A 3 15.08 1.08 13.06
N SER A 4 15.72 1.08 14.24
CA SER A 4 15.46 0.10 15.30
C SER A 4 14.18 0.48 16.07
N ASP A 5 13.68 -0.44 16.90
CA ASP A 5 12.54 -0.18 17.78
C ASP A 5 12.76 1.04 18.70
N ARG A 6 13.99 1.25 19.20
CA ARG A 6 14.36 2.43 19.97
C ARG A 6 14.18 3.71 19.18
N ASP A 7 14.67 3.74 17.95
CA ASP A 7 14.56 4.91 17.08
C ASP A 7 13.11 5.13 16.66
N ILE A 8 12.37 4.07 16.32
CA ILE A 8 10.93 4.13 16.01
C ILE A 8 10.16 4.74 17.19
N ARG A 9 10.38 4.28 18.42
CA ARG A 9 9.73 4.84 19.62
C ARG A 9 10.07 6.31 19.84
N ARG A 10 11.32 6.70 19.58
CA ARG A 10 11.74 8.11 19.65
C ARG A 10 10.99 8.96 18.61
N GLU A 11 10.90 8.52 17.37
CA GLU A 11 10.22 9.24 16.30
C GLU A 11 8.68 9.32 16.53
N LEU A 12 8.08 8.24 17.07
CA LEU A 12 6.68 8.24 17.49
C LEU A 12 6.43 9.21 18.64
N ALA A 13 7.27 9.18 19.67
CA ALA A 13 7.16 10.07 20.85
C ALA A 13 7.35 11.54 20.48
N ALA A 14 8.23 11.83 19.50
CA ALA A 14 8.43 13.16 18.95
C ALA A 14 7.33 13.62 18.00
N GLY A 15 6.39 12.73 17.64
CA GLY A 15 5.30 13.01 16.69
C GLY A 15 5.77 13.19 15.24
N ARG A 16 7.01 12.80 14.93
CA ARG A 16 7.56 12.87 13.57
C ARG A 16 6.99 11.75 12.70
N ILE A 17 7.03 10.51 13.17
CA ILE A 17 6.20 9.42 12.64
C ILE A 17 4.90 9.43 13.45
N ARG A 18 3.75 9.36 12.76
CA ARG A 18 2.46 9.15 13.42
C ARG A 18 1.78 7.93 12.84
N ILE A 19 1.28 7.09 13.72
CA ILE A 19 0.48 5.91 13.42
C ILE A 19 -0.75 6.00 14.32
N ASP A 20 -1.92 6.15 13.74
CA ASP A 20 -3.16 6.39 14.48
C ASP A 20 -4.24 5.37 14.10
N PRO A 21 -4.73 4.57 15.07
CA PRO A 21 -4.34 4.52 16.48
C PRO A 21 -2.97 3.86 16.69
N SER A 22 -2.19 4.37 17.65
CA SER A 22 -0.88 3.84 18.02
C SER A 22 -0.97 2.98 19.28
N GLU A 23 -0.36 1.81 19.21
CA GLU A 23 -0.25 0.90 20.35
C GLU A 23 1.19 0.39 20.47
N ASP A 24 1.76 0.47 21.68
CA ASP A 24 3.16 0.10 21.92
C ASP A 24 3.47 -1.37 21.58
N MET A 25 2.47 -2.25 21.75
CA MET A 25 2.56 -3.67 21.42
C MET A 25 2.72 -3.98 19.92
N LEU A 26 2.51 -2.98 19.04
CA LEU A 26 2.72 -3.14 17.61
C LEU A 26 4.18 -2.90 17.19
N VAL A 27 4.99 -2.23 18.03
CA VAL A 27 6.41 -1.98 17.73
C VAL A 27 7.20 -3.27 17.84
N GLN A 28 7.87 -3.63 16.76
CA GLN A 28 8.73 -4.78 16.59
C GLN A 28 10.21 -4.34 16.54
N PRO A 29 11.23 -5.22 16.58
CA PRO A 29 12.64 -4.82 16.63
C PRO A 29 13.11 -3.83 15.54
N ALA A 30 12.50 -3.83 14.36
CA ALA A 30 12.86 -2.95 13.24
C ALA A 30 11.64 -2.56 12.37
N SER A 31 10.44 -2.64 12.91
CA SER A 31 9.20 -2.32 12.20
C SER A 31 8.06 -2.02 13.16
N VAL A 32 6.93 -1.58 12.63
CA VAL A 32 5.65 -1.51 13.35
C VAL A 32 4.65 -2.39 12.63
N ASP A 33 4.01 -3.30 13.35
CA ASP A 33 2.92 -4.10 12.82
C ASP A 33 1.74 -3.19 12.46
N ILE A 34 1.08 -3.51 11.36
CA ILE A 34 -0.14 -2.86 10.91
C ILE A 34 -1.29 -3.85 10.86
N ARG A 35 -2.50 -3.34 11.10
CA ARG A 35 -3.73 -4.13 11.12
C ARG A 35 -4.54 -3.89 9.86
N LEU A 36 -5.38 -4.87 9.54
CA LEU A 36 -6.30 -4.81 8.40
C LEU A 36 -7.57 -4.06 8.79
N ASP A 37 -7.99 -3.10 7.96
CA ASP A 37 -9.29 -2.45 8.06
C ASP A 37 -10.40 -3.38 7.55
N ARG A 38 -11.66 -3.01 7.81
CA ARG A 38 -12.86 -3.74 7.39
C ARG A 38 -13.34 -3.41 5.98
N TYR A 39 -12.69 -2.47 5.29
CA TYR A 39 -13.05 -2.04 3.95
C TYR A 39 -12.20 -2.73 2.90
N PHE A 40 -12.87 -3.20 1.83
CA PHE A 40 -12.23 -3.87 0.71
C PHE A 40 -12.75 -3.31 -0.61
N ARG A 41 -11.91 -3.32 -1.65
CA ARG A 41 -12.32 -3.09 -3.02
C ARG A 41 -12.17 -4.37 -3.82
N LEU A 42 -13.28 -4.80 -4.41
CA LEU A 42 -13.36 -5.98 -5.26
C LEU A 42 -13.43 -5.53 -6.71
N PHE A 43 -12.73 -6.27 -7.57
CA PHE A 43 -12.80 -6.06 -9.02
C PHE A 43 -14.16 -6.53 -9.57
N ASP A 44 -14.78 -5.69 -10.39
CA ASP A 44 -16.03 -6.03 -11.09
C ASP A 44 -15.72 -6.42 -12.53
N ASN A 45 -15.45 -7.72 -12.71
CA ASN A 45 -15.03 -8.28 -14.00
C ASN A 45 -16.10 -8.24 -15.10
N HIS A 46 -17.31 -7.74 -14.79
CA HIS A 46 -18.41 -7.63 -15.77
C HIS A 46 -18.53 -6.25 -16.40
N LYS A 47 -17.83 -5.25 -15.84
CA LYS A 47 -17.95 -3.86 -16.31
C LYS A 47 -17.06 -3.52 -17.49
N TYR A 48 -15.90 -4.16 -17.58
CA TYR A 48 -14.90 -3.87 -18.60
C TYR A 48 -14.34 -5.17 -19.17
N PRO A 49 -14.11 -5.25 -20.49
CA PRO A 49 -13.52 -6.44 -21.13
C PRO A 49 -12.02 -6.55 -20.88
N VAL A 50 -11.37 -5.44 -20.49
CA VAL A 50 -9.93 -5.35 -20.26
C VAL A 50 -9.63 -4.23 -19.26
N ILE A 51 -8.57 -4.39 -18.51
CA ILE A 51 -8.00 -3.30 -17.68
C ILE A 51 -7.04 -2.51 -18.54
N ASP A 52 -7.32 -1.23 -18.77
CA ASP A 52 -6.42 -0.30 -19.44
C ASP A 52 -5.87 0.71 -18.44
N PRO A 53 -4.57 0.65 -18.09
CA PRO A 53 -3.96 1.59 -17.16
C PRO A 53 -3.90 3.04 -17.66
N ALA A 54 -4.12 3.26 -18.96
CA ALA A 54 -4.12 4.58 -19.59
C ALA A 54 -5.49 5.28 -19.54
N GLU A 55 -6.55 4.54 -19.18
CA GLU A 55 -7.92 5.05 -19.17
C GLU A 55 -8.50 5.08 -17.75
N GLU A 56 -9.36 6.05 -17.48
CA GLU A 56 -10.15 6.05 -16.25
C GLU A 56 -11.26 5.01 -16.33
N GLN A 57 -11.18 3.99 -15.48
CA GLN A 57 -12.18 2.93 -15.37
C GLN A 57 -12.83 3.01 -13.98
N ALA A 58 -13.70 4.00 -13.78
CA ALA A 58 -14.26 4.35 -12.47
C ALA A 58 -15.03 3.21 -11.78
N GLU A 59 -15.67 2.34 -12.58
CA GLU A 59 -16.45 1.20 -12.07
C GLU A 59 -15.68 -0.13 -12.06
N LEU A 60 -14.34 -0.10 -12.30
CA LEU A 60 -13.51 -1.30 -12.30
C LEU A 60 -13.50 -2.01 -10.94
N THR A 61 -13.65 -1.25 -9.86
CA THR A 61 -13.71 -1.79 -8.50
C THR A 61 -14.88 -1.21 -7.73
N ARG A 62 -15.49 -2.02 -6.88
CA ARG A 62 -16.52 -1.60 -5.93
C ARG A 62 -16.03 -1.71 -4.49
N LEU A 63 -16.37 -0.72 -3.67
CA LEU A 63 -16.06 -0.72 -2.23
C LEU A 63 -17.11 -1.54 -1.49
N ILE A 64 -16.66 -2.41 -0.58
CA ILE A 64 -17.50 -3.10 0.39
C ILE A 64 -16.95 -2.89 1.80
N ALA A 65 -17.81 -3.06 2.78
CA ALA A 65 -17.45 -3.15 4.20
C ALA A 65 -17.95 -4.47 4.75
N VAL A 66 -17.11 -5.16 5.52
CA VAL A 66 -17.54 -6.31 6.31
C VAL A 66 -17.86 -5.88 7.73
N ASP A 67 -18.70 -6.63 8.41
CA ASP A 67 -18.97 -6.37 9.82
C ASP A 67 -17.71 -6.62 10.65
N PRO A 68 -17.50 -5.85 11.76
CA PRO A 68 -16.27 -5.98 12.54
C PRO A 68 -16.01 -7.39 13.08
N ASP A 69 -17.07 -8.16 13.32
CA ASP A 69 -17.00 -9.52 13.87
C ASP A 69 -17.10 -10.61 12.80
N GLU A 70 -17.08 -10.24 11.51
CA GLU A 70 -17.12 -11.17 10.39
C GLU A 70 -15.85 -11.06 9.53
N PRO A 71 -15.31 -12.19 9.03
CA PRO A 71 -14.15 -12.17 8.16
C PRO A 71 -14.54 -11.91 6.70
N PHE A 72 -13.70 -11.19 5.98
CA PHE A 72 -13.69 -11.27 4.53
C PHE A 72 -13.06 -12.61 4.12
N VAL A 73 -13.71 -13.35 3.21
CA VAL A 73 -13.20 -14.63 2.70
C VAL A 73 -12.55 -14.40 1.33
N LEU A 74 -11.21 -14.52 1.29
CA LEU A 74 -10.42 -14.39 0.08
C LEU A 74 -10.21 -15.77 -0.55
N HIS A 75 -10.83 -16.01 -1.70
CA HIS A 75 -10.73 -17.30 -2.39
C HIS A 75 -9.39 -17.47 -3.13
N PRO A 76 -8.99 -18.73 -3.44
CA PRO A 76 -7.78 -19.00 -4.21
C PRO A 76 -7.75 -18.24 -5.54
N GLY A 77 -6.62 -17.58 -5.82
CA GLY A 77 -6.43 -16.80 -7.04
C GLY A 77 -7.14 -15.44 -7.08
N GLU A 78 -7.88 -15.07 -6.03
CA GLU A 78 -8.46 -13.73 -5.94
C GLU A 78 -7.43 -12.67 -5.57
N PHE A 79 -7.64 -11.48 -6.12
CA PHE A 79 -6.92 -10.25 -5.80
C PHE A 79 -7.91 -9.18 -5.40
N VAL A 80 -7.69 -8.55 -4.23
CA VAL A 80 -8.53 -7.47 -3.71
C VAL A 80 -7.67 -6.37 -3.11
N LEU A 81 -8.20 -5.14 -3.08
CA LEU A 81 -7.55 -4.07 -2.33
C LEU A 81 -8.15 -4.00 -0.93
N GLY A 82 -7.28 -4.05 0.06
CA GLY A 82 -7.58 -3.72 1.45
C GLY A 82 -6.91 -2.41 1.85
N ALA A 83 -6.97 -2.06 3.12
CA ALA A 83 -6.24 -0.92 3.67
C ALA A 83 -5.75 -1.22 5.09
N THR A 84 -4.76 -0.45 5.52
CA THR A 84 -4.38 -0.43 6.94
C THR A 84 -5.49 0.18 7.77
N PHE A 85 -5.73 -0.37 8.96
CA PHE A 85 -6.60 0.22 9.97
C PHE A 85 -5.98 1.52 10.49
N GLU A 86 -4.66 1.56 10.60
CA GLU A 86 -3.90 2.73 11.03
C GLU A 86 -3.74 3.75 9.90
N ARG A 87 -3.92 5.01 10.26
CA ARG A 87 -3.47 6.13 9.46
C ARG A 87 -2.01 6.40 9.73
N VAL A 88 -1.20 6.50 8.69
CA VAL A 88 0.25 6.71 8.76
C VAL A 88 0.58 8.12 8.30
N THR A 89 1.52 8.79 8.99
CA THR A 89 2.10 10.06 8.57
C THR A 89 3.62 9.98 8.72
N LEU A 90 4.34 10.33 7.66
CA LEU A 90 5.80 10.34 7.61
C LEU A 90 6.32 11.77 7.50
N PRO A 91 7.46 12.09 8.14
CA PRO A 91 8.17 13.35 7.91
C PRO A 91 8.91 13.32 6.57
N ASP A 92 9.53 14.44 6.21
CA ASP A 92 10.15 14.65 4.91
C ASP A 92 11.53 13.96 4.75
N ASP A 93 12.04 13.33 5.81
CA ASP A 93 13.34 12.65 5.85
C ASP A 93 13.24 11.15 6.22
N ILE A 94 12.04 10.64 6.40
CA ILE A 94 11.80 9.21 6.68
C ILE A 94 10.85 8.65 5.63
N ALA A 95 11.31 7.58 4.95
CA ALA A 95 10.48 6.73 4.12
C ALA A 95 10.04 5.49 4.89
N ALA A 96 8.99 4.81 4.43
CA ALA A 96 8.63 3.50 4.96
C ALA A 96 8.51 2.47 3.83
N ARG A 97 8.57 1.19 4.22
CA ARG A 97 8.30 0.08 3.33
C ARG A 97 7.34 -0.89 3.99
N LEU A 98 6.28 -1.20 3.27
CA LEU A 98 5.31 -2.20 3.65
C LEU A 98 5.86 -3.60 3.35
N GLU A 99 5.86 -4.46 4.36
CA GLU A 99 6.24 -5.86 4.27
C GLU A 99 5.11 -6.74 4.81
N GLY A 100 4.98 -7.95 4.27
CA GLY A 100 4.05 -8.94 4.78
C GLY A 100 4.50 -9.54 6.12
N LYS A 101 3.60 -10.28 6.76
CA LYS A 101 3.92 -11.11 7.93
C LYS A 101 4.31 -12.51 7.48
N SER A 102 5.48 -12.99 7.90
CA SER A 102 5.99 -14.31 7.51
C SER A 102 5.05 -15.46 7.90
N SER A 103 4.30 -15.31 8.98
CA SER A 103 3.28 -16.28 9.41
C SER A 103 2.12 -16.39 8.43
N LEU A 104 1.69 -15.27 7.84
CA LEU A 104 0.61 -15.24 6.84
C LEU A 104 1.12 -15.63 5.45
N GLY A 105 2.33 -15.23 5.09
CA GLY A 105 2.98 -15.66 3.86
C GLY A 105 3.11 -17.18 3.74
N ARG A 106 3.37 -17.87 4.86
CA ARG A 106 3.40 -19.34 4.91
C ARG A 106 2.03 -20.00 4.72
N LEU A 107 0.96 -19.25 4.87
CA LEU A 107 -0.41 -19.69 4.55
C LEU A 107 -0.81 -19.35 3.11
N GLY A 108 0.08 -18.71 2.34
CA GLY A 108 -0.18 -18.31 0.97
C GLY A 108 -0.82 -16.92 0.81
N LEU A 109 -0.92 -16.12 1.89
CA LEU A 109 -1.39 -14.76 1.79
C LEU A 109 -0.25 -13.84 1.35
N LEU A 110 -0.41 -13.17 0.21
CA LEU A 110 0.37 -11.98 -0.16
C LEU A 110 -0.35 -10.74 0.37
N THR A 111 0.34 -9.95 1.17
CA THR A 111 -0.21 -8.70 1.72
C THR A 111 0.04 -7.52 0.78
N HIS A 112 1.13 -7.59 0.00
CA HIS A 112 1.51 -6.57 -0.95
C HIS A 112 2.51 -7.15 -1.95
N SER A 113 2.25 -6.94 -3.24
CA SER A 113 3.02 -7.64 -4.28
C SER A 113 4.05 -6.75 -4.96
N THR A 114 3.80 -5.44 -5.09
CA THR A 114 4.57 -4.61 -6.02
C THR A 114 5.10 -3.32 -5.44
N ALA A 115 4.29 -2.41 -4.95
CA ALA A 115 4.64 -1.03 -4.64
C ALA A 115 4.61 -0.74 -3.13
N GLY A 116 5.41 -1.48 -2.35
CA GLY A 116 5.47 -1.37 -0.89
C GLY A 116 6.16 -0.11 -0.36
N PHE A 117 6.72 0.74 -1.22
CA PHE A 117 7.42 1.95 -0.79
C PHE A 117 6.43 3.06 -0.46
N VAL A 118 6.61 3.69 0.69
CA VAL A 118 5.82 4.83 1.18
C VAL A 118 6.76 6.02 1.29
N ASP A 119 6.53 7.02 0.45
CA ASP A 119 7.40 8.18 0.32
C ASP A 119 7.37 9.10 1.55
N PRO A 120 8.46 9.85 1.82
CA PRO A 120 8.48 10.92 2.80
C PRO A 120 7.37 11.96 2.55
N GLY A 121 6.75 12.45 3.61
CA GLY A 121 5.62 13.38 3.52
C GLY A 121 4.25 12.72 3.33
N PHE A 122 4.19 11.40 3.11
CA PHE A 122 2.92 10.68 2.98
C PHE A 122 2.07 10.81 4.24
N THR A 123 0.77 10.96 4.03
CA THR A 123 -0.25 10.89 5.07
C THR A 123 -1.48 10.18 4.52
N GLY A 124 -1.96 9.14 5.23
CA GLY A 124 -3.14 8.38 4.80
C GLY A 124 -3.16 6.96 5.33
N HIS A 125 -4.19 6.21 4.95
CA HIS A 125 -4.20 4.75 5.10
C HIS A 125 -3.41 4.13 3.94
N VAL A 126 -2.60 3.11 4.20
CA VAL A 126 -1.86 2.43 3.13
C VAL A 126 -2.78 1.40 2.49
N THR A 127 -2.94 1.46 1.17
CA THR A 127 -3.69 0.43 0.42
C THR A 127 -2.87 -0.85 0.37
N LEU A 128 -3.52 -1.98 0.62
CA LEU A 128 -2.95 -3.32 0.62
C LEU A 128 -3.41 -4.08 -0.62
N GLU A 129 -2.49 -4.73 -1.30
CA GLU A 129 -2.73 -5.57 -2.48
C GLU A 129 -2.81 -7.05 -2.03
N LEU A 130 -3.97 -7.46 -1.57
CA LEU A 130 -4.17 -8.78 -0.96
C LEU A 130 -4.44 -9.84 -2.02
N SER A 131 -3.67 -10.93 -2.00
CA SER A 131 -3.86 -12.05 -2.90
C SER A 131 -3.69 -13.39 -2.19
N ASN A 132 -4.54 -14.36 -2.54
CA ASN A 132 -4.49 -15.72 -2.02
C ASN A 132 -3.83 -16.66 -3.04
N MET A 133 -2.60 -17.06 -2.74
CA MET A 133 -1.82 -18.03 -3.53
C MET A 133 -1.98 -19.48 -3.06
N ALA A 134 -2.75 -19.71 -1.97
CA ALA A 134 -3.03 -21.04 -1.48
C ALA A 134 -4.18 -21.71 -2.26
N THR A 135 -4.42 -22.96 -1.98
CA THR A 135 -5.52 -23.76 -2.59
C THR A 135 -6.82 -23.73 -1.78
N LEU A 136 -6.78 -23.15 -0.57
CA LEU A 136 -7.94 -23.00 0.31
C LEU A 136 -8.27 -21.52 0.52
N PRO A 137 -9.55 -21.16 0.73
CA PRO A 137 -9.93 -19.80 1.09
C PRO A 137 -9.27 -19.37 2.40
N ILE A 138 -8.86 -18.10 2.47
CA ILE A 138 -8.27 -17.49 3.64
C ILE A 138 -9.28 -16.51 4.26
N LYS A 139 -9.53 -16.62 5.56
CA LYS A 139 -10.35 -15.66 6.31
C LYS A 139 -9.49 -14.47 6.75
N LEU A 140 -9.86 -13.29 6.32
CA LEU A 140 -9.23 -12.03 6.67
C LEU A 140 -10.13 -11.29 7.68
N TRP A 141 -9.70 -11.23 8.93
CA TRP A 141 -10.46 -10.60 10.00
C TRP A 141 -10.10 -9.11 10.12
N PRO A 142 -11.07 -8.20 10.22
CA PRO A 142 -10.80 -6.82 10.60
C PRO A 142 -9.98 -6.75 11.90
N GLY A 143 -8.99 -5.87 11.96
CA GLY A 143 -8.11 -5.72 13.11
C GLY A 143 -6.97 -6.74 13.23
N MET A 144 -6.92 -7.78 12.39
CA MET A 144 -5.79 -8.72 12.39
C MET A 144 -4.49 -8.03 11.96
N ARG A 145 -3.35 -8.40 12.54
CA ARG A 145 -2.04 -7.95 12.07
C ARG A 145 -1.74 -8.59 10.73
N VAL A 146 -1.73 -7.79 9.67
CA VAL A 146 -1.65 -8.28 8.28
C VAL A 146 -0.29 -8.01 7.65
N GLY A 147 0.41 -6.99 8.10
CA GLY A 147 1.70 -6.58 7.59
C GLY A 147 2.51 -5.82 8.63
N GLN A 148 3.58 -5.20 8.20
CA GLN A 148 4.45 -4.35 9.01
C GLN A 148 5.07 -3.25 8.17
N LEU A 149 5.35 -2.10 8.78
CA LEU A 149 6.07 -0.99 8.18
C LEU A 149 7.48 -0.92 8.72
N CYS A 150 8.47 -1.01 7.84
CA CYS A 150 9.88 -0.73 8.13
C CYS A 150 10.18 0.71 7.78
N PHE A 151 10.91 1.45 8.61
CA PHE A 151 11.19 2.88 8.43
C PHE A 151 12.66 3.10 8.11
N PHE A 152 12.91 4.00 7.15
CA PHE A 152 14.24 4.29 6.65
C PHE A 152 14.53 5.79 6.79
N GLN A 153 15.52 6.13 7.62
CA GLN A 153 16.06 7.48 7.65
C GLN A 153 16.80 7.75 6.33
N LEU A 154 16.44 8.82 5.64
CA LEU A 154 17.14 9.30 4.46
C LEU A 154 18.41 10.07 4.85
N SER A 155 19.31 10.26 3.89
CA SER A 155 20.55 11.03 4.08
C SER A 155 20.31 12.53 4.23
N SER A 156 19.18 13.02 3.75
CA SER A 156 18.70 14.41 3.88
C SER A 156 17.19 14.45 3.71
N GLU A 157 16.55 15.54 4.07
CA GLU A 157 15.15 15.81 3.73
C GLU A 157 14.98 15.87 2.20
N VAL A 158 13.82 15.44 1.72
CA VAL A 158 13.49 15.52 0.29
C VAL A 158 13.13 16.96 -0.07
N GLU A 159 13.52 17.41 -1.25
CA GLU A 159 13.16 18.76 -1.75
C GLU A 159 11.66 18.92 -1.97
N HIS A 160 10.99 17.82 -2.37
CA HIS A 160 9.58 17.80 -2.69
C HIS A 160 8.89 16.59 -2.05
N PRO A 161 8.35 16.75 -0.84
CA PRO A 161 7.64 15.66 -0.15
C PRO A 161 6.41 15.17 -0.94
N TYR A 162 6.01 13.94 -0.68
CA TYR A 162 4.78 13.37 -1.22
C TYR A 162 3.58 14.27 -0.86
N GLY A 163 2.73 14.57 -1.85
CA GLY A 163 1.63 15.53 -1.70
C GLY A 163 1.98 16.98 -2.04
N SER A 164 3.28 17.28 -2.31
CA SER A 164 3.67 18.60 -2.81
C SER A 164 3.14 18.84 -4.22
N LYS A 165 3.01 20.13 -4.61
CA LYS A 165 2.54 20.51 -5.96
C LYS A 165 3.50 20.12 -7.10
N ALA A 166 4.77 19.79 -6.76
CA ALA A 166 5.81 19.48 -7.74
C ALA A 166 5.62 18.10 -8.38
N TYR A 167 5.05 17.16 -7.63
CA TYR A 167 4.77 15.80 -8.09
C TYR A 167 3.27 15.51 -8.06
N GLY A 168 2.77 14.82 -9.07
CA GLY A 168 1.37 14.37 -9.16
C GLY A 168 1.05 13.26 -8.15
N SER A 169 1.11 13.56 -6.85
CA SER A 169 0.82 12.60 -5.79
C SER A 169 -0.68 12.30 -5.73
N HIS A 170 -1.07 11.07 -6.08
CA HIS A 170 -2.49 10.73 -6.28
C HIS A 170 -3.20 10.24 -5.02
N TYR A 171 -2.45 9.83 -3.97
CA TYR A 171 -3.00 9.11 -2.83
C TYR A 171 -2.81 9.83 -1.49
N GLN A 172 -2.41 11.10 -1.50
CA GLN A 172 -2.26 11.89 -0.29
C GLN A 172 -3.60 12.07 0.42
N GLY A 173 -3.64 11.76 1.72
CA GLY A 173 -4.85 11.87 2.54
C GLY A 173 -5.90 10.77 2.31
N GLN A 174 -5.58 9.71 1.57
CA GLN A 174 -6.53 8.64 1.28
C GLN A 174 -7.09 7.98 2.54
N ARG A 175 -8.36 7.56 2.47
CA ARG A 175 -9.07 6.82 3.52
C ARG A 175 -9.55 5.48 2.96
N GLY A 176 -9.20 4.40 3.67
CA GLY A 176 -9.51 3.05 3.22
C GLY A 176 -8.80 2.69 1.90
N PRO A 177 -9.19 1.56 1.26
CA PRO A 177 -8.58 1.13 0.01
C PRO A 177 -9.00 2.03 -1.14
N THR A 178 -8.02 2.62 -1.84
CA THR A 178 -8.25 3.54 -2.97
C THR A 178 -8.04 2.82 -4.28
N ALA A 179 -8.92 3.04 -5.26
CA ALA A 179 -8.77 2.52 -6.62
C ALA A 179 -7.55 3.12 -7.31
N SER A 180 -7.02 2.39 -8.31
CA SER A 180 -5.90 2.88 -9.13
C SER A 180 -6.25 4.21 -9.81
N ARG A 181 -5.26 5.09 -9.87
CA ARG A 181 -5.27 6.35 -10.61
C ARG A 181 -4.14 6.40 -11.64
N SER A 182 -3.75 5.23 -12.18
CA SER A 182 -2.66 5.09 -13.14
C SER A 182 -2.82 5.99 -14.37
N TRP A 183 -4.05 6.16 -14.85
CA TRP A 183 -4.39 7.00 -16.00
C TRP A 183 -3.95 8.46 -15.83
N MET A 184 -3.88 8.99 -14.62
CA MET A 184 -3.43 10.36 -14.35
C MET A 184 -1.94 10.57 -14.62
N ASN A 185 -1.15 9.49 -14.59
CA ASN A 185 0.31 9.52 -14.86
C ASN A 185 0.64 9.09 -16.28
N PHE A 186 -0.37 8.67 -17.05
CA PHE A 186 -0.12 8.15 -18.37
C PHE A 186 0.20 9.28 -19.35
N SER A 187 1.40 9.24 -19.92
CA SER A 187 1.78 10.03 -21.09
C SER A 187 2.40 9.09 -22.12
N ARG A 188 1.76 8.99 -23.27
CA ARG A 188 2.31 8.19 -24.36
C ARG A 188 3.46 8.94 -25.00
N ILE A 189 4.66 8.37 -24.97
CA ILE A 189 5.79 8.84 -25.78
C ILE A 189 5.68 8.25 -27.19
N ASP A 190 6.06 9.00 -28.20
CA ASP A 190 6.16 8.47 -29.55
C ASP A 190 7.44 7.61 -29.65
N VAL A 191 7.24 6.30 -29.67
CA VAL A 191 8.34 5.32 -29.81
C VAL A 191 8.75 5.05 -31.24
N SER A 192 8.06 5.68 -32.24
CA SER A 192 8.39 5.52 -33.66
C SER A 192 9.66 6.26 -34.07
N VAL A 193 10.17 7.16 -33.22
CA VAL A 193 11.36 7.99 -33.49
C VAL A 193 12.65 7.36 -32.97
N SER A 194 12.57 6.32 -32.15
CA SER A 194 13.75 5.58 -31.67
C SER A 194 13.94 4.32 -32.52
N ASP A 195 15.01 4.28 -33.33
CA ASP A 195 15.63 3.07 -33.87
C ASP A 195 15.21 2.55 -35.24
N GLU A 196 15.38 3.35 -36.29
CA GLU A 196 15.77 2.71 -37.58
C GLU A 196 17.23 2.23 -37.62
N GLY A 197 17.98 2.33 -36.51
CA GLY A 197 19.43 2.06 -36.49
C GLY A 197 19.96 1.00 -35.51
N ALA A 198 19.16 0.48 -34.57
CA ALA A 198 19.70 -0.33 -33.46
C ALA A 198 19.29 -1.81 -33.42
N ILE A 199 18.41 -2.28 -34.30
CA ILE A 199 18.02 -3.70 -34.36
C ILE A 199 18.50 -4.35 -35.64
N GLY A 200 19.81 -4.35 -35.84
CA GLY A 200 20.43 -4.95 -37.01
C GLY A 200 21.92 -5.26 -36.75
N GLY A 201 22.18 -6.29 -35.93
CA GLY A 201 23.51 -6.83 -35.70
C GLY A 201 23.43 -8.25 -35.21
#